data_e50e949a91c4447140abcdf9cc3edcce
#
_entry.id   e50e949a91c4447140abcdf9cc3edcce
#
_cell.length_a   1.000
_cell.length_b   1.000
_cell.length_c   1.000
_cell.angle_alpha   90.00
_cell.angle_beta   90.00
_cell.angle_gamma   90.00
#
_symmetry.space_group_name_H-M   'P 1'
#
loop_
_entity.id
_entity.type
_entity.pdbx_description
1 polymer ?
#
loop_
_entity_poly.entity_id
_entity_poly.type
_entity_poly.pdbx_seq_one_letter_code
_entity_poly.pdbx_strand_id
1 'polypeptide(L)'
;MIKIQPVVRDIVLGEIEALYALTNGYMNMSSYAYQIRPRVEALTKKKVTIASLVVTLSRLRKEFKKEKPLIHEVNIANINTKLPLSELVYENTNKFMEGLESLHKNVLISRDDFFTTNIGTKEIDIICSSNLANKVIKHFKAKPTIINHNLAAVGISFDPNVFSVPNTFFSLLSVTARARINIEELVSTPTEFIFIVAERDFGKTVALFSELRRGAGML
;
A
#
# COMPACT_ATOMS: atom_id res chain seq x y z
N MET A 1 12.76 -15.61 34.00
CA MET A 1 11.64 -16.52 33.63
C MET A 1 10.70 -15.79 32.70
N ILE A 2 10.56 -16.28 31.45
CA ILE A 2 9.75 -15.59 30.43
C ILE A 2 8.26 -15.64 30.82
N LYS A 3 7.60 -14.48 30.80
CA LYS A 3 6.17 -14.37 31.10
C LYS A 3 5.33 -14.75 29.85
N ILE A 4 4.18 -15.36 30.04
CA ILE A 4 3.28 -15.82 28.95
C ILE A 4 2.71 -14.65 28.16
N GLN A 5 2.26 -13.58 28.83
CA GLN A 5 1.59 -12.45 28.18
C GLN A 5 2.44 -11.76 27.11
N PRO A 6 3.72 -11.40 27.32
CA PRO A 6 4.56 -10.84 26.25
C PRO A 6 4.69 -11.78 25.05
N VAL A 7 4.89 -13.08 25.28
CA VAL A 7 5.01 -14.06 24.19
C VAL A 7 3.73 -14.14 23.36
N VAL A 8 2.56 -14.18 24.02
CA VAL A 8 1.26 -14.18 23.30
C VAL A 8 1.07 -12.86 22.56
N ARG A 9 1.48 -11.73 23.15
CA ARG A 9 1.43 -10.41 22.51
C ARG A 9 2.26 -10.41 21.21
N ASP A 10 3.51 -10.88 21.29
CA ASP A 10 4.42 -10.91 20.12
C ASP A 10 3.90 -11.84 19.02
N ILE A 11 3.29 -12.97 19.37
CA ILE A 11 2.64 -13.86 18.41
C ILE A 11 1.49 -13.14 17.70
N VAL A 12 0.60 -12.48 18.43
CA VAL A 12 -0.55 -11.76 17.87
C VAL A 12 -0.09 -10.59 17.00
N LEU A 13 0.91 -9.82 17.43
CA LEU A 13 1.45 -8.71 16.66
C LEU A 13 2.16 -9.17 15.37
N GLY A 14 2.70 -10.38 15.36
CA GLY A 14 3.33 -10.97 14.17
C GLY A 14 2.33 -11.55 13.15
N GLU A 15 1.04 -11.61 13.48
CA GLU A 15 -0.02 -12.17 12.64
C GLU A 15 -1.13 -11.12 12.45
N ILE A 16 -1.09 -10.42 11.31
CA ILE A 16 -1.95 -9.26 11.06
C ILE A 16 -3.45 -9.62 11.11
N GLU A 17 -3.80 -10.81 10.62
CA GLU A 17 -5.17 -11.33 10.64
C GLU A 17 -5.63 -11.60 12.09
N ALA A 18 -4.73 -12.14 12.92
CA ALA A 18 -5.01 -12.41 14.32
C ALA A 18 -5.18 -11.10 15.11
N LEU A 19 -4.31 -10.12 14.87
CA LEU A 19 -4.42 -8.79 15.48
C LEU A 19 -5.76 -8.13 15.11
N TYR A 20 -6.12 -8.14 13.82
CA TYR A 20 -7.36 -7.56 13.35
C TYR A 20 -8.58 -8.27 13.94
N ALA A 21 -8.62 -9.60 13.88
CA ALA A 21 -9.73 -10.40 14.41
C ALA A 21 -9.88 -10.25 15.94
N LEU A 22 -8.76 -10.18 16.67
CA LEU A 22 -8.77 -10.00 18.12
C LEU A 22 -9.30 -8.61 18.49
N THR A 23 -8.79 -7.56 17.85
CA THR A 23 -9.14 -6.17 18.16
C THR A 23 -10.62 -5.90 17.88
N ASN A 24 -11.14 -6.38 16.75
CA ASN A 24 -12.54 -6.19 16.34
C ASN A 24 -13.51 -7.19 17.00
N GLY A 25 -13.00 -8.21 17.68
CA GLY A 25 -13.82 -9.17 18.38
C GLY A 25 -14.36 -10.31 17.53
N TYR A 26 -13.82 -10.52 16.36
CA TYR A 26 -14.18 -11.60 15.44
C TYR A 26 -13.43 -12.91 15.75
N MET A 27 -12.41 -12.86 16.60
CA MET A 27 -11.59 -14.02 16.93
C MET A 27 -12.34 -15.01 17.83
N ASN A 28 -12.38 -16.28 17.43
CA ASN A 28 -12.66 -17.36 18.36
C ASN A 28 -11.41 -17.61 19.22
N MET A 29 -11.39 -16.99 20.41
CA MET A 29 -10.22 -17.01 21.31
C MET A 29 -9.83 -18.41 21.75
N SER A 30 -10.78 -19.32 21.94
CA SER A 30 -10.49 -20.71 22.33
C SER A 30 -9.80 -21.46 21.18
N SER A 31 -10.32 -21.35 19.97
CA SER A 31 -9.71 -21.96 18.78
C SER A 31 -8.29 -21.44 18.54
N TYR A 32 -8.12 -20.13 18.60
CA TYR A 32 -6.81 -19.51 18.45
C TYR A 32 -5.83 -19.89 19.56
N ALA A 33 -6.31 -19.97 20.79
CA ALA A 33 -5.51 -20.46 21.93
C ALA A 33 -4.99 -21.88 21.72
N TYR A 34 -5.80 -22.79 21.15
CA TYR A 34 -5.36 -24.13 20.76
C TYR A 34 -4.23 -24.06 19.72
N GLN A 35 -4.38 -23.22 18.73
CA GLN A 35 -3.43 -23.07 17.62
C GLN A 35 -2.07 -22.55 18.13
N ILE A 36 -2.05 -21.52 18.98
CA ILE A 36 -0.80 -20.89 19.44
C ILE A 36 -0.14 -21.61 20.63
N ARG A 37 -0.87 -22.49 21.36
CA ARG A 37 -0.37 -23.15 22.56
C ARG A 37 1.00 -23.80 22.38
N PRO A 38 1.23 -24.65 21.36
CA PRO A 38 2.53 -25.30 21.18
C PRO A 38 3.68 -24.29 21.03
N ARG A 39 3.43 -23.20 20.32
CA ARG A 39 4.42 -22.13 20.11
C ARG A 39 4.71 -21.38 21.40
N VAL A 40 3.68 -21.07 22.20
CA VAL A 40 3.84 -20.43 23.51
C VAL A 40 4.61 -21.33 24.47
N GLU A 41 4.28 -22.62 24.54
CA GLU A 41 4.98 -23.59 25.40
C GLU A 41 6.46 -23.75 24.99
N ALA A 42 6.74 -23.80 23.67
CA ALA A 42 8.10 -23.85 23.17
C ALA A 42 8.94 -22.62 23.56
N LEU A 43 8.36 -21.42 23.44
CA LEU A 43 9.04 -20.15 23.75
C LEU A 43 9.19 -19.91 25.26
N THR A 44 8.18 -20.26 26.05
CA THR A 44 8.19 -20.02 27.50
C THR A 44 8.82 -21.15 28.32
N LYS A 45 9.03 -22.32 27.70
CA LYS A 45 9.46 -23.58 28.35
C LYS A 45 8.51 -24.00 29.49
N LYS A 46 7.20 -23.73 29.35
CA LYS A 46 6.19 -24.03 30.37
C LYS A 46 4.97 -24.68 29.71
N LYS A 47 4.33 -25.58 30.44
CA LYS A 47 2.99 -26.04 30.07
C LYS A 47 1.97 -24.93 30.31
N VAL A 48 1.09 -24.69 29.36
CA VAL A 48 0.11 -23.61 29.38
C VAL A 48 -1.27 -24.18 29.12
N THR A 49 -2.27 -23.80 29.91
CA THR A 49 -3.67 -24.21 29.69
C THR A 49 -4.35 -23.31 28.68
N ILE A 50 -5.31 -23.85 27.93
CA ILE A 50 -6.13 -23.08 27.00
C ILE A 50 -6.85 -21.93 27.73
N ALA A 51 -7.41 -22.20 28.91
CA ALA A 51 -8.08 -21.18 29.72
C ALA A 51 -7.17 -19.98 30.05
N SER A 52 -5.90 -20.24 30.39
CA SER A 52 -4.94 -19.15 30.68
C SER A 52 -4.59 -18.32 29.44
N LEU A 53 -4.52 -18.97 28.26
CA LEU A 53 -4.32 -18.26 26.98
C LEU A 53 -5.53 -17.41 26.60
N VAL A 54 -6.75 -17.94 26.75
CA VAL A 54 -7.99 -17.19 26.50
C VAL A 54 -8.08 -15.95 27.39
N VAL A 55 -7.75 -16.08 28.69
CA VAL A 55 -7.70 -14.92 29.60
C VAL A 55 -6.64 -13.91 29.15
N THR A 56 -5.48 -14.38 28.70
CA THR A 56 -4.41 -13.52 28.19
C THR A 56 -4.86 -12.78 26.93
N LEU A 57 -5.45 -13.47 25.95
CA LEU A 57 -6.01 -12.88 24.74
C LEU A 57 -7.10 -11.85 25.05
N SER A 58 -7.97 -12.14 26.01
CA SER A 58 -9.02 -11.19 26.43
C SER A 58 -8.44 -9.91 27.04
N ARG A 59 -7.32 -9.99 27.77
CA ARG A 59 -6.60 -8.80 28.29
C ARG A 59 -5.94 -8.03 27.17
N LEU A 60 -5.26 -8.70 26.24
CA LEU A 60 -4.65 -8.07 25.07
C LEU A 60 -5.69 -7.38 24.18
N ARG A 61 -6.87 -7.97 23.98
CA ARG A 61 -7.97 -7.33 23.28
C ARG A 61 -8.36 -5.98 23.89
N LYS A 62 -8.46 -5.91 25.23
CA LYS A 62 -8.77 -4.65 25.94
C LYS A 62 -7.65 -3.62 25.81
N GLU A 63 -6.40 -4.07 25.73
CA GLU A 63 -5.23 -3.23 25.52
C GLU A 63 -5.22 -2.66 24.10
N PHE A 64 -5.28 -3.52 23.07
CA PHE A 64 -5.26 -3.11 21.66
C PHE A 64 -6.46 -2.26 21.23
N LYS A 65 -7.63 -2.43 21.87
CA LYS A 65 -8.78 -1.55 21.61
C LYS A 65 -8.55 -0.08 21.98
N LYS A 66 -7.54 0.22 22.78
CA LYS A 66 -7.17 1.60 23.13
C LYS A 66 -6.23 2.22 22.11
N GLU A 67 -5.62 1.42 21.25
CA GLU A 67 -4.77 1.86 20.16
C GLU A 67 -5.63 2.26 18.96
N LYS A 68 -5.06 3.03 18.03
CA LYS A 68 -5.74 3.34 16.77
C LYS A 68 -5.99 2.05 15.98
N PRO A 69 -7.15 1.90 15.32
CA PRO A 69 -7.45 0.71 14.57
C PRO A 69 -6.44 0.48 13.45
N LEU A 70 -6.15 -0.79 13.16
CA LEU A 70 -5.22 -1.16 12.09
C LEU A 70 -5.73 -0.69 10.71
N ILE A 71 -7.03 -0.79 10.48
CA ILE A 71 -7.73 -0.24 9.32
C ILE A 71 -8.68 0.83 9.84
N HIS A 72 -8.59 2.02 9.29
CA HIS A 72 -9.43 3.16 9.66
C HIS A 72 -9.96 3.86 8.41
N GLU A 73 -11.00 4.64 8.59
CA GLU A 73 -11.58 5.44 7.53
C GLU A 73 -10.60 6.54 7.10
N VAL A 74 -10.44 6.69 5.78
CA VAL A 74 -9.62 7.74 5.17
C VAL A 74 -10.56 8.65 4.37
N ASN A 75 -10.66 9.90 4.80
CA ASN A 75 -11.47 10.91 4.11
C ASN A 75 -10.81 11.33 2.80
N ILE A 76 -11.39 10.91 1.69
CA ILE A 76 -10.96 11.28 0.33
C ILE A 76 -11.61 12.61 -0.04
N ALA A 77 -10.79 13.64 -0.24
CA ALA A 77 -11.26 14.96 -0.65
C ALA A 77 -11.62 15.00 -2.13
N ASN A 78 -10.73 14.46 -2.99
CA ASN A 78 -10.94 14.44 -4.43
C ASN A 78 -10.34 13.18 -5.06
N ILE A 79 -10.82 12.87 -6.28
CA ILE A 79 -10.30 11.79 -7.13
C ILE A 79 -9.90 12.40 -8.47
N ASN A 80 -8.63 12.25 -8.82
CA ASN A 80 -8.07 12.69 -10.09
C ASN A 80 -7.70 11.48 -10.94
N THR A 81 -7.79 11.61 -12.25
CA THR A 81 -7.48 10.50 -13.16
C THR A 81 -6.64 10.96 -14.33
N LYS A 82 -5.73 10.11 -14.79
CA LYS A 82 -4.95 10.30 -16.02
C LYS A 82 -4.81 8.99 -16.75
N LEU A 83 -5.18 9.00 -18.03
CA LEU A 83 -5.00 7.89 -18.97
C LEU A 83 -5.00 8.42 -20.41
N PRO A 84 -4.40 7.71 -21.39
CA PRO A 84 -3.54 6.53 -21.20
C PRO A 84 -2.13 6.90 -20.73
N LEU A 85 -1.52 6.02 -19.94
CA LEU A 85 -0.13 6.15 -19.49
C LEU A 85 0.74 5.04 -20.07
N SER A 86 2.06 5.30 -20.11
CA SER A 86 3.10 4.33 -20.45
C SER A 86 4.21 4.38 -19.43
N GLU A 87 4.75 3.21 -19.09
CA GLU A 87 5.92 3.02 -18.24
C GLU A 87 7.11 2.62 -19.11
N LEU A 88 8.25 3.20 -18.84
CA LEU A 88 9.52 3.00 -19.55
C LEU A 88 10.60 2.74 -18.51
N VAL A 89 11.09 1.50 -18.43
CA VAL A 89 12.15 1.11 -17.49
C VAL A 89 13.50 1.10 -18.20
N TYR A 90 14.51 1.65 -17.54
CA TYR A 90 15.89 1.70 -18.04
C TYR A 90 16.86 1.24 -16.96
N GLU A 91 18.04 0.78 -17.36
CA GLU A 91 19.15 0.56 -16.43
C GLU A 91 19.63 1.88 -15.84
N ASN A 92 19.88 1.90 -14.53
CA ASN A 92 20.47 3.06 -13.86
C ASN A 92 21.98 3.11 -14.16
N THR A 93 22.34 3.92 -15.15
CA THR A 93 23.73 4.19 -15.55
C THR A 93 24.03 5.68 -15.43
N ASN A 94 25.31 6.03 -15.26
CA ASN A 94 25.73 7.46 -15.20
C ASN A 94 25.29 8.21 -16.46
N LYS A 95 25.41 7.59 -17.63
CA LYS A 95 24.97 8.18 -18.90
C LYS A 95 23.47 8.47 -18.92
N PHE A 96 22.66 7.60 -18.32
CA PHE A 96 21.21 7.81 -18.26
C PHE A 96 20.87 8.93 -17.28
N MET A 97 21.58 9.00 -16.15
CA MET A 97 21.42 10.09 -15.18
C MET A 97 21.73 11.46 -15.78
N GLU A 98 22.81 11.59 -16.55
CA GLU A 98 23.11 12.81 -17.31
C GLU A 98 21.98 13.20 -18.28
N GLY A 99 21.35 12.19 -18.90
CA GLY A 99 20.18 12.40 -19.75
C GLY A 99 18.97 12.94 -19.01
N LEU A 100 18.72 12.48 -17.77
CA LEU A 100 17.62 12.96 -16.94
C LEU A 100 17.68 14.46 -16.66
N GLU A 101 18.88 15.01 -16.42
CA GLU A 101 19.06 16.45 -16.17
C GLU A 101 18.56 17.32 -17.33
N SER A 102 18.72 16.84 -18.56
CA SER A 102 18.29 17.56 -19.75
C SER A 102 16.87 17.20 -20.23
N LEU A 103 16.24 16.21 -19.62
CA LEU A 103 14.94 15.69 -20.07
C LEU A 103 13.86 16.78 -20.11
N HIS A 104 13.71 17.53 -19.02
CA HIS A 104 12.69 18.58 -18.93
C HIS A 104 12.91 19.75 -19.90
N LYS A 105 14.13 19.94 -20.38
CA LYS A 105 14.45 20.96 -21.39
C LYS A 105 14.09 20.48 -22.80
N ASN A 106 14.26 19.19 -23.06
CA ASN A 106 14.12 18.60 -24.40
C ASN A 106 12.77 17.96 -24.65
N VAL A 107 12.11 17.52 -23.60
CA VAL A 107 10.74 16.98 -23.64
C VAL A 107 9.80 17.99 -23.00
N LEU A 108 9.00 18.66 -23.84
CA LEU A 108 8.00 19.61 -23.35
C LEU A 108 6.89 18.82 -22.61
N ILE A 109 6.92 18.90 -21.31
CA ILE A 109 5.89 18.31 -20.42
C ILE A 109 4.92 19.42 -20.08
N SER A 110 3.65 19.25 -20.45
CA SER A 110 2.61 20.24 -20.13
C SER A 110 2.07 20.00 -18.72
N ARG A 111 1.35 20.98 -18.18
CA ARG A 111 0.67 20.84 -16.89
C ARG A 111 -0.40 19.74 -16.89
N ASP A 112 -0.93 19.43 -18.07
CA ASP A 112 -1.95 18.40 -18.23
C ASP A 112 -1.36 17.01 -18.44
N ASP A 113 -0.05 16.88 -18.64
CA ASP A 113 0.60 15.59 -18.74
C ASP A 113 0.85 14.99 -17.35
N PHE A 114 0.79 13.67 -17.27
CA PHE A 114 1.33 12.93 -16.14
C PHE A 114 2.81 12.63 -16.42
N PHE A 115 3.66 12.84 -15.44
CA PHE A 115 5.06 12.49 -15.54
C PHE A 115 5.64 12.25 -14.15
N THR A 116 6.25 11.09 -13.94
CA THR A 116 7.00 10.76 -12.73
C THR A 116 8.23 9.95 -13.08
N THR A 117 9.26 10.03 -12.25
CA THR A 117 10.51 9.27 -12.40
C THR A 117 10.88 8.69 -11.04
N ASN A 118 11.02 7.37 -10.98
CA ASN A 118 11.50 6.65 -9.81
C ASN A 118 12.93 6.17 -10.09
N ILE A 119 13.87 6.56 -9.24
CA ILE A 119 15.28 6.18 -9.40
C ILE A 119 15.61 5.12 -8.34
N GLY A 120 15.69 3.88 -8.79
CA GLY A 120 16.16 2.76 -7.98
C GLY A 120 17.67 2.55 -8.09
N THR A 121 18.19 1.58 -7.35
CA THR A 121 19.63 1.26 -7.38
C THR A 121 20.09 0.64 -8.70
N LYS A 122 19.23 -0.12 -9.38
CA LYS A 122 19.54 -0.84 -10.62
C LYS A 122 18.80 -0.29 -11.83
N GLU A 123 17.63 0.28 -11.60
CA GLU A 123 16.69 0.67 -12.64
C GLU A 123 16.16 2.08 -12.39
N ILE A 124 15.79 2.72 -13.47
CA ILE A 124 15.09 4.00 -13.48
C ILE A 124 13.78 3.75 -14.22
N ASP A 125 12.69 4.05 -13.56
CA ASP A 125 11.36 3.93 -14.11
C ASP A 125 10.78 5.32 -14.39
N ILE A 126 10.25 5.49 -15.60
CA ILE A 126 9.58 6.70 -16.06
C ILE A 126 8.15 6.35 -16.45
N ILE A 127 7.18 6.87 -15.70
CA ILE A 127 5.76 6.76 -16.05
C ILE A 127 5.29 8.11 -16.56
N CYS A 128 4.74 8.12 -17.76
CA CYS A 128 4.30 9.35 -18.41
C CYS A 128 3.03 9.16 -19.24
N SER A 129 2.36 10.27 -19.54
CA SER A 129 1.29 10.29 -20.55
C SER A 129 1.79 9.66 -21.85
N SER A 130 1.01 8.77 -22.46
CA SER A 130 1.47 7.94 -23.59
C SER A 130 1.92 8.76 -24.81
N ASN A 131 1.40 9.99 -24.98
CA ASN A 131 1.87 10.94 -26.01
C ASN A 131 3.32 11.38 -25.82
N LEU A 132 3.88 11.27 -24.61
CA LEU A 132 5.27 11.62 -24.28
C LEU A 132 6.24 10.44 -24.46
N ALA A 133 5.77 9.20 -24.39
CA ALA A 133 6.62 8.01 -24.36
C ALA A 133 7.66 7.98 -25.50
N ASN A 134 7.22 8.21 -26.73
CA ASN A 134 8.13 8.23 -27.88
C ASN A 134 9.14 9.40 -27.83
N LYS A 135 8.77 10.53 -27.24
CA LYS A 135 9.68 11.68 -27.08
C LYS A 135 10.76 11.37 -26.05
N VAL A 136 10.37 10.70 -24.95
CA VAL A 136 11.29 10.23 -23.89
C VAL A 136 12.28 9.21 -24.48
N ILE A 137 11.82 8.20 -25.21
CA ILE A 137 12.69 7.20 -25.85
C ILE A 137 13.69 7.86 -26.82
N LYS A 138 13.22 8.80 -27.63
CA LYS A 138 14.09 9.53 -28.58
C LYS A 138 15.12 10.40 -27.86
N HIS A 139 14.75 10.99 -26.71
CA HIS A 139 15.66 11.83 -25.93
C HIS A 139 16.85 11.04 -25.40
N PHE A 140 16.59 9.88 -24.78
CA PHE A 140 17.67 9.04 -24.21
C PHE A 140 18.49 8.32 -25.29
N LYS A 141 17.98 8.19 -26.50
CA LYS A 141 18.61 7.41 -27.60
C LYS A 141 18.97 5.97 -27.13
N ALA A 142 18.25 5.47 -26.17
CA ALA A 142 18.40 4.15 -25.59
C ALA A 142 17.04 3.45 -25.58
N LYS A 143 17.04 2.15 -25.86
CA LYS A 143 15.83 1.34 -25.78
C LYS A 143 15.54 1.01 -24.32
N PRO A 144 14.31 1.22 -23.83
CA PRO A 144 13.92 0.74 -22.50
C PRO A 144 14.07 -0.78 -22.39
N THR A 145 14.41 -1.27 -21.21
CA THR A 145 14.44 -2.71 -20.91
C THR A 145 13.03 -3.28 -20.82
N ILE A 146 12.10 -2.47 -20.29
CA ILE A 146 10.68 -2.79 -20.21
C ILE A 146 9.87 -1.61 -20.74
N ILE A 147 8.81 -1.89 -21.46
CA ILE A 147 7.80 -0.92 -21.89
C ILE A 147 6.45 -1.52 -21.56
N ASN A 148 5.69 -0.86 -20.69
CA ASN A 148 4.30 -1.20 -20.41
C ASN A 148 3.41 -0.09 -20.95
N HIS A 149 2.41 -0.46 -21.72
CA HIS A 149 1.39 0.44 -22.24
C HIS A 149 0.05 0.17 -21.55
N ASN A 150 -0.93 1.01 -21.84
CA ASN A 150 -2.30 0.87 -21.36
C ASN A 150 -2.37 0.86 -19.81
N LEU A 151 -1.65 1.81 -19.23
CA LEU A 151 -1.73 2.11 -17.81
C LEU A 151 -2.63 3.33 -17.56
N ALA A 152 -3.15 3.42 -16.36
CA ALA A 152 -3.95 4.54 -15.91
C ALA A 152 -3.58 4.93 -14.48
N ALA A 153 -3.62 6.22 -14.17
CA ALA A 153 -3.46 6.76 -12.84
C ALA A 153 -4.83 7.10 -12.23
N VAL A 154 -5.01 6.67 -10.99
CA VAL A 154 -6.12 7.11 -10.12
C VAL A 154 -5.51 7.74 -8.88
N GLY A 155 -5.50 9.07 -8.84
CA GLY A 155 -5.03 9.86 -7.72
C GLY A 155 -6.15 10.14 -6.75
N ILE A 156 -5.91 9.97 -5.46
CA ILE A 156 -6.80 10.37 -4.38
C ILE A 156 -6.12 11.44 -3.55
N SER A 157 -6.83 12.56 -3.34
CA SER A 157 -6.34 13.66 -2.52
C SER A 157 -7.02 13.65 -1.16
N PHE A 158 -6.30 14.07 -0.13
CA PHE A 158 -6.80 14.14 1.25
C PHE A 158 -6.13 15.28 2.02
N ASP A 159 -6.63 15.55 3.24
CA ASP A 159 -6.02 16.51 4.13
C ASP A 159 -4.56 16.10 4.47
N PRO A 160 -3.58 17.02 4.44
CA PRO A 160 -2.18 16.71 4.74
C PRO A 160 -1.95 16.01 6.08
N ASN A 161 -2.82 16.20 7.07
CA ASN A 161 -2.73 15.55 8.36
C ASN A 161 -2.99 14.04 8.33
N VAL A 162 -3.57 13.53 7.24
CA VAL A 162 -3.88 12.11 7.06
C VAL A 162 -2.60 11.25 7.13
N PHE A 163 -1.48 11.72 6.58
CA PHE A 163 -0.19 11.00 6.65
C PHE A 163 0.42 10.94 8.05
N SER A 164 -0.01 11.80 8.97
CA SER A 164 0.40 11.73 10.37
C SER A 164 -0.33 10.62 11.15
N VAL A 165 -1.34 10.00 10.53
CA VAL A 165 -2.10 8.90 11.13
C VAL A 165 -1.45 7.58 10.73
N PRO A 166 -0.96 6.77 11.70
CA PRO A 166 -0.43 5.44 11.40
C PRO A 166 -1.44 4.58 10.65
N ASN A 167 -0.95 3.71 9.77
CA ASN A 167 -1.75 2.75 9.01
C ASN A 167 -2.63 3.35 7.89
N THR A 168 -2.50 4.63 7.55
CA THR A 168 -3.25 5.25 6.44
C THR A 168 -3.01 4.52 5.12
N PHE A 169 -1.75 4.28 4.75
CA PHE A 169 -1.42 3.51 3.54
C PHE A 169 -1.97 2.09 3.61
N PHE A 170 -1.84 1.42 4.75
CA PHE A 170 -2.37 0.08 4.92
C PHE A 170 -3.90 0.06 4.74
N SER A 171 -4.61 1.05 5.27
CA SER A 171 -6.06 1.18 5.10
C SER A 171 -6.44 1.31 3.62
N LEU A 172 -5.76 2.16 2.86
CA LEU A 172 -6.01 2.34 1.43
C LEU A 172 -5.65 1.08 0.61
N LEU A 173 -4.50 0.48 0.87
CA LEU A 173 -4.06 -0.73 0.17
C LEU A 173 -4.94 -1.95 0.51
N SER A 174 -5.48 -2.04 1.73
CA SER A 174 -6.38 -3.13 2.11
C SER A 174 -7.66 -3.15 1.27
N VAL A 175 -8.11 -1.97 0.84
CA VAL A 175 -9.31 -1.84 0.00
C VAL A 175 -9.03 -2.32 -1.43
N THR A 176 -7.91 -1.92 -2.01
CA THR A 176 -7.50 -2.40 -3.35
C THR A 176 -7.24 -3.91 -3.35
N ALA A 177 -6.60 -4.43 -2.30
CA ALA A 177 -6.36 -5.87 -2.13
C ALA A 177 -7.67 -6.66 -2.04
N ARG A 178 -8.65 -6.19 -1.24
CA ARG A 178 -9.98 -6.79 -1.14
C ARG A 178 -10.73 -6.78 -2.47
N ALA A 179 -10.55 -5.71 -3.24
CA ALA A 179 -11.10 -5.59 -4.58
C ALA A 179 -10.32 -6.39 -5.64
N ARG A 180 -9.21 -7.05 -5.28
CA ARG A 180 -8.32 -7.77 -6.21
C ARG A 180 -7.89 -6.90 -7.40
N ILE A 181 -7.51 -5.67 -7.12
CA ILE A 181 -6.91 -4.75 -8.09
C ILE A 181 -5.40 -4.90 -7.98
N ASN A 182 -4.74 -5.22 -9.10
CA ASN A 182 -3.29 -5.18 -9.16
C ASN A 182 -2.83 -3.74 -9.26
N ILE A 183 -1.83 -3.38 -8.46
CA ILE A 183 -1.21 -2.05 -8.48
C ILE A 183 0.15 -2.22 -9.14
N GLU A 184 0.36 -1.55 -10.26
CA GLU A 184 1.62 -1.60 -11.01
C GLU A 184 2.66 -0.70 -10.32
N GLU A 185 2.25 0.52 -9.90
CA GLU A 185 3.12 1.46 -9.20
C GLU A 185 2.31 2.35 -8.24
N LEU A 186 2.97 2.88 -7.22
CA LEU A 186 2.42 3.83 -6.27
C LEU A 186 3.27 5.08 -6.20
N VAL A 187 2.64 6.22 -6.38
CA VAL A 187 3.28 7.52 -6.23
C VAL A 187 2.59 8.30 -5.12
N SER A 188 3.33 8.93 -4.25
CA SER A 188 2.75 9.74 -3.17
C SER A 188 3.39 11.13 -3.08
N THR A 189 2.54 12.10 -2.80
CA THR A 189 2.91 13.45 -2.39
C THR A 189 2.32 13.71 -1.00
N PRO A 190 2.64 14.81 -0.31
CA PRO A 190 2.03 15.10 1.00
C PRO A 190 0.50 15.21 1.02
N THR A 191 -0.15 15.37 -0.12
CA THR A 191 -1.61 15.57 -0.22
C THR A 191 -2.31 14.60 -1.16
N GLU A 192 -1.55 13.73 -1.82
CA GLU A 192 -2.10 12.84 -2.85
C GLU A 192 -1.42 11.47 -2.83
N PHE A 193 -2.20 10.45 -3.09
CA PHE A 193 -1.74 9.08 -3.28
C PHE A 193 -2.26 8.56 -4.62
N ILE A 194 -1.35 8.21 -5.52
CA ILE A 194 -1.66 7.89 -6.92
C ILE A 194 -1.42 6.40 -7.15
N PHE A 195 -2.46 5.69 -7.53
CA PHE A 195 -2.42 4.29 -7.91
C PHE A 195 -2.27 4.19 -9.42
N ILE A 196 -1.17 3.62 -9.88
CA ILE A 196 -1.00 3.24 -11.27
C ILE A 196 -1.51 1.81 -11.42
N VAL A 197 -2.46 1.63 -12.30
CA VAL A 197 -3.12 0.34 -12.55
C VAL A 197 -3.18 0.07 -14.05
N ALA A 198 -3.38 -1.19 -14.42
CA ALA A 198 -3.70 -1.51 -15.82
C ALA A 198 -5.01 -0.83 -16.24
N GLU A 199 -5.11 -0.35 -17.47
CA GLU A 199 -6.29 0.37 -17.99
C GLU A 199 -7.59 -0.46 -17.83
N ARG A 200 -7.51 -1.79 -17.93
CA ARG A 200 -8.64 -2.70 -17.70
C ARG A 200 -9.21 -2.61 -16.26
N ASP A 201 -8.39 -2.24 -15.28
CA ASP A 201 -8.79 -2.13 -13.86
C ASP A 201 -9.17 -0.68 -13.49
N PHE A 202 -9.00 0.28 -14.41
CA PHE A 202 -9.24 1.70 -14.17
C PHE A 202 -10.65 1.99 -13.67
N GLY A 203 -11.68 1.55 -14.39
CA GLY A 203 -13.07 1.80 -14.03
C GLY A 203 -13.43 1.23 -12.64
N LYS A 204 -12.91 0.02 -12.33
CA LYS A 204 -13.09 -0.61 -11.03
C LYS A 204 -12.41 0.17 -9.90
N THR A 205 -11.22 0.69 -10.16
CA THR A 205 -10.45 1.48 -9.20
C THR A 205 -11.13 2.81 -8.89
N VAL A 206 -11.62 3.51 -9.91
CA VAL A 206 -12.38 4.77 -9.76
C VAL A 206 -13.67 4.53 -8.98
N ALA A 207 -14.43 3.48 -9.31
CA ALA A 207 -15.65 3.12 -8.59
C ALA A 207 -15.37 2.87 -7.11
N LEU A 208 -14.34 2.07 -6.81
CA LEU A 208 -13.91 1.73 -5.46
C LEU A 208 -13.63 2.98 -4.61
N PHE A 209 -12.79 3.89 -5.09
CA PHE A 209 -12.47 5.11 -4.34
C PHE A 209 -13.63 6.11 -4.29
N SER A 210 -14.51 6.10 -5.28
CA SER A 210 -15.74 6.90 -5.26
C SER A 210 -16.74 6.42 -4.19
N GLU A 211 -16.82 5.12 -3.96
CA GLU A 211 -17.60 4.53 -2.87
C GLU A 211 -17.01 4.88 -1.50
N LEU A 212 -15.69 4.76 -1.34
CA LEU A 212 -15.00 5.16 -0.12
C LEU A 212 -15.23 6.64 0.20
N ARG A 213 -15.11 7.52 -0.80
CA ARG A 213 -15.36 8.95 -0.64
C ARG A 213 -16.78 9.25 -0.13
N ARG A 214 -17.77 8.43 -0.48
CA ARG A 214 -19.16 8.55 -0.02
C ARG A 214 -19.43 7.93 1.35
N GLY A 215 -18.42 7.38 2.00
CA GLY A 215 -18.56 6.69 3.30
C GLY A 215 -19.16 5.28 3.21
N ALA A 216 -19.32 4.72 2.01
CA ALA A 216 -20.00 3.44 1.80
C ALA A 216 -19.08 2.21 1.82
N GLY A 217 -17.78 2.35 2.04
CA GLY A 217 -16.83 1.32 1.61
C GLY A 217 -15.89 0.70 2.63
N MET A 218 -15.92 1.07 3.91
CA MET A 218 -14.94 0.57 4.92
C MET A 218 -15.51 -0.32 6.03
N LEU A 219 -16.71 -0.83 5.89
CA LEU A 219 -17.29 -1.79 6.84
C LEU A 219 -17.07 -3.23 6.38
#